data_263770a9401ceb202cab6de1cc19d4e2
#
_entry.id   263770a9401ceb202cab6de1cc19d4e2
#
_cell.length_a   1.000
_cell.length_b   1.000
_cell.length_c   1.000
_cell.angle_alpha   90.00
_cell.angle_beta   90.00
_cell.angle_gamma   90.00
#
_symmetry.space_group_name_H-M   'P 1'
#
loop_
_entity.id
_entity.type
_entity.pdbx_description
1 polymer ?
#
loop_
_entity_poly.entity_id
_entity_poly.type
_entity_poly.pdbx_seq_one_letter_code
_entity_poly.pdbx_strand_id
1 'polypeptide(L)'
;MRATRGRLSTKPLSTALMATALATALVTSGCGFIEPPADQAAATSEPTSPEATTPVVPSPTASAPQATTPPAATSTTVPAPTTTAAPTTPVPPTKPTTKPSPTTKPTPTVKPTPTEGDTLHPGDSGAYVRSVQRRLSDLGYWLGTPDGSYGYLTTQAVMALQKAAGLGRDGVFGPATRQALQSGVRPQSRVGGTGIEIDKVRQILLVVRGGRVTTVLNTSTGNGELFESYGQQRRAVTPAGSYQVFRSVNGNDKGPLGDLWRPRYFNGGIAVHGAASVPAYPASHGCARVSNAAMDMLWAQNHMPIGGLVTVY
;
A
#
# COMPACT_ATOMS: atom_id res chain seq x y z
N MET A 1 18.81 49.68 55.38
CA MET A 1 17.88 50.80 55.15
C MET A 1 16.94 50.46 54.02
N ARG A 2 15.66 50.61 54.28
CA ARG A 2 14.46 50.61 53.41
C ARG A 2 14.20 49.46 52.44
N ALA A 3 13.25 48.64 52.88
CA ALA A 3 12.40 47.76 52.09
C ALA A 3 11.40 48.57 51.28
N THR A 4 11.12 48.11 50.03
CA THR A 4 9.93 48.57 49.32
C THR A 4 9.16 47.35 48.84
N ARG A 5 7.96 47.16 49.43
CA ARG A 5 6.96 46.15 49.08
C ARG A 5 6.22 46.64 47.83
N GLY A 6 6.13 45.82 46.77
CA GLY A 6 5.29 46.02 45.60
C GLY A 6 4.12 45.07 45.63
N ARG A 7 2.91 45.60 45.50
CA ARG A 7 1.58 45.00 45.67
C ARG A 7 1.24 43.94 44.59
N LEU A 8 0.65 42.85 45.06
CA LEU A 8 -0.16 41.94 44.24
C LEU A 8 -1.46 42.64 43.78
N SER A 9 -1.71 42.60 42.49
CA SER A 9 -3.01 42.99 41.92
C SER A 9 -3.74 41.73 41.44
N THR A 10 -4.77 41.37 42.16
CA THR A 10 -5.75 40.34 41.81
C THR A 10 -6.84 40.98 40.93
N LYS A 11 -7.10 40.45 39.73
CA LYS A 11 -8.26 40.75 38.95
C LYS A 11 -9.31 39.65 39.06
N PRO A 12 -10.60 39.99 39.19
CA PRO A 12 -11.66 39.01 39.44
C PRO A 12 -12.14 38.32 38.12
N LEU A 13 -12.54 37.05 38.29
CA LEU A 13 -13.31 36.27 37.32
C LEU A 13 -14.69 36.92 37.09
N SER A 14 -15.02 37.14 35.83
CA SER A 14 -16.40 37.42 35.40
C SER A 14 -17.02 36.14 34.86
N THR A 15 -17.95 35.63 35.63
CA THR A 15 -18.88 34.54 35.25
C THR A 15 -20.03 35.16 34.44
N ALA A 16 -20.13 34.89 33.19
CA ALA A 16 -21.29 35.20 32.38
C ALA A 16 -22.16 33.95 32.18
N LEU A 17 -23.25 33.94 32.94
CA LEU A 17 -24.37 33.01 32.80
C LEU A 17 -25.24 33.52 31.61
N MET A 18 -25.41 32.72 30.58
CA MET A 18 -26.44 32.97 29.57
C MET A 18 -27.46 31.84 29.60
N ALA A 19 -28.68 32.28 29.87
CA ALA A 19 -29.87 31.47 30.03
C ALA A 19 -30.42 31.00 28.69
N THR A 20 -30.82 29.74 28.70
CA THR A 20 -31.58 29.04 27.67
C THR A 20 -33.00 29.56 27.54
N ALA A 21 -33.43 29.87 26.34
CA ALA A 21 -34.86 30.06 26.02
C ALA A 21 -35.35 28.84 25.23
N LEU A 22 -36.22 28.08 25.86
CA LEU A 22 -37.02 26.98 25.29
C LEU A 22 -38.22 27.61 24.54
N ALA A 23 -38.32 27.37 23.24
CA ALA A 23 -39.53 27.69 22.49
C ALA A 23 -40.19 26.37 22.05
N THR A 24 -41.20 25.97 22.76
CA THR A 24 -42.16 24.91 22.40
C THR A 24 -43.20 25.51 21.42
N ALA A 25 -43.26 25.01 20.22
CA ALA A 25 -44.39 25.25 19.30
C ALA A 25 -45.18 23.93 19.15
N LEU A 26 -46.31 23.87 19.80
CA LEU A 26 -47.41 22.93 19.55
C LEU A 26 -48.13 23.37 18.25
N VAL A 27 -48.24 22.46 17.28
CA VAL A 27 -49.26 22.56 16.24
C VAL A 27 -50.05 21.28 16.22
N THR A 28 -51.31 21.40 16.58
CA THR A 28 -52.33 20.38 16.59
C THR A 28 -53.03 20.29 15.23
N SER A 29 -53.55 19.08 14.94
CA SER A 29 -54.73 18.77 14.16
C SER A 29 -54.62 18.65 12.65
N GLY A 30 -55.07 17.46 12.21
CA GLY A 30 -55.50 17.22 10.88
C GLY A 30 -55.69 15.70 10.63
N CYS A 31 -56.72 15.06 11.27
CA CYS A 31 -57.21 13.78 10.84
C CYS A 31 -57.76 13.85 9.43
N GLY A 32 -57.31 12.98 8.56
CA GLY A 32 -57.92 12.73 7.27
C GLY A 32 -57.80 11.24 6.97
N PHE A 33 -58.74 10.45 7.47
CA PHE A 33 -58.96 9.09 7.01
C PHE A 33 -59.56 9.13 5.62
N ILE A 34 -58.92 8.53 4.64
CA ILE A 34 -59.54 8.16 3.36
C ILE A 34 -59.44 6.65 3.26
N GLU A 35 -60.55 5.97 3.45
CA GLU A 35 -60.81 4.56 3.25
C GLU A 35 -60.94 4.28 1.75
N PRO A 36 -60.28 3.24 1.17
CA PRO A 36 -60.59 2.80 -0.18
C PRO A 36 -61.78 1.82 -0.14
N PRO A 37 -62.63 1.82 -1.17
CA PRO A 37 -63.81 0.95 -1.20
C PRO A 37 -63.47 -0.49 -1.46
N ALA A 38 -64.12 -1.39 -0.70
CA ALA A 38 -64.23 -2.80 -0.97
C ALA A 38 -65.21 -3.00 -2.16
N ASP A 39 -64.83 -3.78 -3.11
CA ASP A 39 -65.62 -4.88 -3.65
C ASP A 39 -64.95 -5.49 -4.90
N GLN A 40 -64.69 -6.72 -4.94
CA GLN A 40 -65.30 -7.80 -5.73
C GLN A 40 -64.44 -9.05 -5.65
N ALA A 41 -65.11 -10.07 -5.11
CA ALA A 41 -64.69 -11.45 -5.18
C ALA A 41 -64.73 -11.94 -6.64
N ALA A 42 -63.80 -12.75 -7.05
CA ALA A 42 -64.04 -14.05 -7.67
C ALA A 42 -62.80 -14.68 -8.29
N ALA A 43 -62.78 -15.96 -8.10
CA ALA A 43 -62.17 -17.00 -8.92
C ALA A 43 -60.75 -17.47 -8.56
N THR A 44 -60.76 -18.50 -7.75
CA THR A 44 -59.89 -19.65 -7.64
C THR A 44 -59.41 -20.13 -9.02
N SER A 45 -58.08 -20.15 -9.20
CA SER A 45 -57.45 -21.12 -10.08
C SER A 45 -56.03 -21.36 -9.61
N GLU A 46 -55.81 -22.49 -8.98
CA GLU A 46 -54.49 -23.08 -8.74
C GLU A 46 -53.81 -23.35 -10.09
N PRO A 47 -52.57 -22.97 -10.28
CA PRO A 47 -51.77 -23.60 -11.31
C PRO A 47 -50.99 -24.76 -10.69
N THR A 48 -51.31 -25.93 -11.17
CA THR A 48 -50.58 -27.19 -11.07
C THR A 48 -49.09 -26.98 -11.33
N SER A 49 -48.29 -27.37 -10.36
CA SER A 49 -46.83 -27.46 -10.46
C SER A 49 -46.44 -28.51 -11.49
N PRO A 50 -45.62 -28.22 -12.50
CA PRO A 50 -45.04 -29.27 -13.29
C PRO A 50 -43.85 -29.88 -12.52
N GLU A 51 -43.96 -31.18 -12.35
CA GLU A 51 -42.97 -32.12 -11.85
C GLU A 51 -41.64 -31.93 -12.64
N ALA A 52 -40.60 -31.49 -11.98
CA ALA A 52 -39.28 -31.33 -12.56
C ALA A 52 -38.62 -32.71 -12.66
N THR A 53 -38.63 -33.26 -13.87
CA THR A 53 -37.77 -34.36 -14.27
C THR A 53 -36.31 -33.91 -14.22
N THR A 54 -35.56 -34.44 -13.26
CA THR A 54 -34.10 -34.32 -13.19
C THR A 54 -33.45 -35.10 -14.31
N PRO A 55 -32.62 -34.51 -15.17
CA PRO A 55 -31.79 -35.27 -16.08
C PRO A 55 -30.67 -35.94 -15.28
N VAL A 56 -30.63 -37.25 -15.36
CA VAL A 56 -29.53 -38.09 -14.91
C VAL A 56 -28.31 -37.79 -15.80
N VAL A 57 -27.31 -37.11 -15.22
CA VAL A 57 -26.01 -36.93 -15.84
C VAL A 57 -25.19 -38.19 -15.61
N PRO A 58 -24.69 -38.90 -16.64
CA PRO A 58 -23.78 -40.01 -16.45
C PRO A 58 -22.45 -39.53 -15.89
N SER A 59 -22.00 -40.10 -14.78
CA SER A 59 -20.65 -39.93 -14.25
C SER A 59 -19.60 -40.34 -15.28
N PRO A 60 -18.62 -39.50 -15.59
CA PRO A 60 -17.47 -39.97 -16.35
C PRO A 60 -16.60 -40.85 -15.45
N THR A 61 -16.44 -42.08 -15.85
CA THR A 61 -15.47 -43.04 -15.33
C THR A 61 -14.07 -42.45 -15.53
N ALA A 62 -13.40 -42.07 -14.44
CA ALA A 62 -12.03 -41.60 -14.46
C ALA A 62 -11.12 -42.80 -14.72
N SER A 63 -10.62 -42.92 -15.95
CA SER A 63 -9.44 -43.73 -16.24
C SER A 63 -8.21 -42.95 -15.78
N ALA A 64 -7.50 -43.50 -14.80
CA ALA A 64 -6.22 -42.98 -14.35
C ALA A 64 -5.18 -43.07 -15.48
N PRO A 65 -4.43 -42.00 -15.77
CA PRO A 65 -3.29 -42.10 -16.65
C PRO A 65 -2.14 -42.84 -15.96
N GLN A 66 -1.66 -43.89 -16.60
CA GLN A 66 -0.44 -44.60 -16.17
C GLN A 66 0.75 -43.65 -16.23
N ALA A 67 1.52 -43.63 -15.14
CA ALA A 67 2.78 -42.92 -15.04
C ALA A 67 3.80 -43.59 -16.00
N THR A 68 4.14 -42.88 -17.07
CA THR A 68 5.32 -43.21 -17.88
C THR A 68 6.56 -42.63 -17.20
N THR A 69 7.42 -43.49 -16.73
CA THR A 69 8.75 -43.14 -16.24
C THR A 69 9.58 -42.47 -17.34
N PRO A 70 10.22 -41.30 -17.07
CA PRO A 70 11.15 -40.70 -18.01
C PRO A 70 12.43 -41.54 -18.14
N PRO A 71 13.05 -41.65 -19.31
CA PRO A 71 14.33 -42.35 -19.47
C PRO A 71 15.45 -41.58 -18.75
N ALA A 72 16.35 -42.33 -18.16
CA ALA A 72 17.53 -41.86 -17.44
C ALA A 72 18.39 -40.95 -18.33
N ALA A 73 18.68 -39.73 -17.86
CA ALA A 73 19.63 -38.85 -18.51
C ALA A 73 21.05 -39.41 -18.40
N THR A 74 21.64 -39.72 -19.54
CA THR A 74 23.05 -40.08 -19.66
C THR A 74 23.90 -38.84 -19.37
N SER A 75 24.69 -38.91 -18.29
CA SER A 75 25.66 -37.87 -17.94
C SER A 75 26.82 -37.92 -18.94
N THR A 76 26.86 -36.94 -19.84
CA THR A 76 28.04 -36.72 -20.70
C THR A 76 29.05 -35.90 -19.90
N THR A 77 30.13 -36.56 -19.51
CA THR A 77 31.30 -35.96 -18.85
C THR A 77 32.05 -35.11 -19.88
N VAL A 78 32.06 -33.80 -19.70
CA VAL A 78 32.88 -32.87 -20.48
C VAL A 78 34.31 -32.92 -19.92
N PRO A 79 35.36 -33.19 -20.73
CA PRO A 79 36.74 -33.17 -20.25
C PRO A 79 37.19 -31.70 -20.01
N ALA A 80 37.94 -31.50 -18.91
CA ALA A 80 38.51 -30.20 -18.56
C ALA A 80 39.56 -29.75 -19.59
N PRO A 81 39.67 -28.45 -19.90
CA PRO A 81 40.68 -27.95 -20.82
C PRO A 81 42.08 -28.02 -20.17
N THR A 82 42.98 -28.71 -20.86
CA THR A 82 44.40 -28.78 -20.54
C THR A 82 45.07 -27.42 -20.74
N THR A 83 45.59 -26.84 -19.67
CA THR A 83 46.33 -25.59 -19.70
C THR A 83 47.71 -25.85 -20.28
N THR A 84 47.97 -25.45 -21.52
CA THR A 84 49.29 -25.44 -22.13
C THR A 84 50.11 -24.27 -21.61
N ALA A 85 51.20 -24.55 -20.94
CA ALA A 85 52.12 -23.55 -20.45
C ALA A 85 52.85 -22.88 -21.63
N ALA A 86 52.78 -21.55 -21.69
CA ALA A 86 53.52 -20.75 -22.64
C ALA A 86 54.99 -20.61 -22.20
N PRO A 87 55.95 -20.52 -23.17
CA PRO A 87 57.37 -20.40 -22.84
C PRO A 87 57.71 -19.02 -22.29
N THR A 88 58.45 -19.00 -21.18
CA THR A 88 59.00 -17.80 -20.54
C THR A 88 60.12 -17.24 -21.34
N THR A 89 59.93 -16.02 -21.89
CA THR A 89 61.02 -15.17 -22.40
C THR A 89 61.70 -14.43 -21.26
N PRO A 90 63.05 -14.29 -21.24
CA PRO A 90 63.75 -13.58 -20.16
C PRO A 90 63.52 -12.06 -20.30
N VAL A 91 63.14 -11.46 -19.19
CA VAL A 91 62.91 -10.02 -19.04
C VAL A 91 64.26 -9.31 -18.80
N PRO A 92 64.63 -8.23 -19.51
CA PRO A 92 65.82 -7.43 -19.22
C PRO A 92 65.71 -6.68 -17.88
N PRO A 93 66.81 -6.34 -17.18
CA PRO A 93 66.78 -5.70 -15.89
C PRO A 93 66.23 -4.30 -15.99
N THR A 94 65.15 -4.00 -15.31
CA THR A 94 64.54 -2.69 -15.21
C THR A 94 65.29 -1.80 -14.20
N LYS A 95 65.61 -0.59 -14.64
CA LYS A 95 66.15 0.54 -13.88
C LYS A 95 65.27 0.89 -12.68
N PRO A 96 65.80 1.29 -11.51
CA PRO A 96 64.97 1.60 -10.34
C PRO A 96 64.02 2.78 -10.63
N THR A 97 62.72 2.45 -10.60
CA THR A 97 61.67 3.46 -10.70
C THR A 97 61.48 4.12 -9.34
N THR A 98 61.59 5.42 -9.29
CA THR A 98 61.30 6.25 -8.12
C THR A 98 59.86 5.97 -7.63
N LYS A 99 59.74 5.66 -6.35
CA LYS A 99 58.49 5.43 -5.65
C LYS A 99 57.52 6.62 -5.84
N PRO A 100 56.33 6.45 -6.37
CA PRO A 100 55.38 7.55 -6.46
C PRO A 100 55.01 8.04 -5.06
N SER A 101 54.99 9.35 -4.89
CA SER A 101 54.52 10.04 -3.68
C SER A 101 53.07 9.66 -3.40
N PRO A 102 52.65 9.47 -2.14
CA PRO A 102 51.27 9.08 -1.85
C PRO A 102 50.31 10.16 -2.34
N THR A 103 49.51 9.81 -3.33
CA THR A 103 48.38 10.63 -3.78
C THR A 103 47.43 10.81 -2.61
N THR A 104 47.28 11.99 -2.10
CA THR A 104 46.31 12.33 -1.05
C THR A 104 44.90 11.98 -1.54
N LYS A 105 44.29 11.01 -0.88
CA LYS A 105 42.89 10.61 -1.11
C LYS A 105 42.02 11.87 -0.92
N PRO A 106 41.12 12.23 -1.88
CA PRO A 106 40.30 13.42 -1.73
C PRO A 106 39.47 13.27 -0.44
N THR A 107 39.48 14.29 0.38
CA THR A 107 38.65 14.40 1.58
C THR A 107 37.19 14.31 1.14
N PRO A 108 36.35 13.45 1.75
CA PRO A 108 34.94 13.36 1.38
C PRO A 108 34.30 14.74 1.59
N THR A 109 33.74 15.30 0.53
CA THR A 109 32.95 16.54 0.60
C THR A 109 31.68 16.24 1.41
N VAL A 110 31.59 16.79 2.60
CA VAL A 110 30.41 16.65 3.46
C VAL A 110 29.25 17.41 2.80
N LYS A 111 28.20 16.71 2.38
CA LYS A 111 26.98 17.33 1.86
C LYS A 111 26.38 18.20 2.97
N PRO A 112 25.99 19.46 2.72
CA PRO A 112 25.34 20.29 3.74
C PRO A 112 24.05 19.65 4.23
N THR A 113 23.80 19.75 5.54
CA THR A 113 22.55 19.26 6.16
C THR A 113 21.40 20.18 5.75
N PRO A 114 20.28 19.65 5.22
CA PRO A 114 19.13 20.46 4.84
C PRO A 114 18.52 21.19 6.02
N THR A 115 18.08 22.42 5.77
CA THR A 115 17.37 23.30 6.69
C THR A 115 15.90 23.44 6.30
N GLU A 116 15.09 24.01 7.20
CA GLU A 116 13.68 24.27 6.90
C GLU A 116 13.55 25.15 5.65
N GLY A 117 12.67 24.72 4.74
CA GLY A 117 12.46 25.39 3.47
C GLY A 117 13.20 24.76 2.29
N ASP A 118 14.20 23.94 2.52
CA ASP A 118 14.91 23.25 1.47
C ASP A 118 14.06 22.15 0.80
N THR A 119 14.37 21.84 -0.44
CA THR A 119 13.86 20.63 -1.10
C THR A 119 14.63 19.43 -0.59
N LEU A 120 13.91 18.39 -0.16
CA LEU A 120 14.52 17.16 0.32
C LEU A 120 14.46 16.06 -0.74
N HIS A 121 15.58 15.34 -0.86
CA HIS A 121 15.76 14.24 -1.80
C HIS A 121 16.11 12.95 -1.06
N PRO A 122 15.91 11.77 -1.66
CA PRO A 122 16.45 10.52 -1.14
C PRO A 122 17.97 10.65 -0.88
N GLY A 123 18.39 10.23 0.31
CA GLY A 123 19.77 10.36 0.79
C GLY A 123 20.04 11.58 1.67
N ASP A 124 19.11 12.53 1.78
CA ASP A 124 19.20 13.63 2.75
C ASP A 124 19.01 13.14 4.18
N SER A 125 19.56 13.87 5.15
CA SER A 125 19.42 13.53 6.56
C SER A 125 19.46 14.77 7.45
N GLY A 126 18.94 14.63 8.67
CA GLY A 126 18.99 15.69 9.67
C GLY A 126 17.67 15.98 10.36
N ALA A 127 17.67 17.05 11.16
CA ALA A 127 16.52 17.43 11.98
C ALA A 127 15.28 17.80 11.13
N TYR A 128 15.52 18.48 10.00
CA TYR A 128 14.43 18.87 9.09
C TYR A 128 13.78 17.65 8.43
N VAL A 129 14.56 16.67 7.96
CA VAL A 129 14.02 15.38 7.46
C VAL A 129 13.15 14.72 8.52
N ARG A 130 13.65 14.66 9.78
CA ARG A 130 12.89 14.05 10.88
C ARG A 130 11.60 14.81 11.18
N SER A 131 11.59 16.13 11.09
CA SER A 131 10.36 16.92 11.29
C SER A 131 9.30 16.61 10.22
N VAL A 132 9.72 16.50 8.94
CA VAL A 132 8.85 16.10 7.82
C VAL A 132 8.32 14.67 8.01
N GLN A 133 9.17 13.73 8.42
CA GLN A 133 8.77 12.35 8.71
C GLN A 133 7.72 12.28 9.82
N ARG A 134 7.89 13.02 10.92
CA ARG A 134 6.90 13.10 12.00
C ARG A 134 5.57 13.62 11.48
N ARG A 135 5.60 14.72 10.72
CA ARG A 135 4.36 15.29 10.18
C ARG A 135 3.66 14.36 9.19
N LEU A 136 4.39 13.62 8.35
CA LEU A 136 3.85 12.56 7.50
C LEU A 136 3.16 11.49 8.34
N SER A 137 3.82 11.01 9.40
CA SER A 137 3.27 10.01 10.31
C SER A 137 2.01 10.50 11.03
N ASP A 138 1.97 11.76 11.50
CA ASP A 138 0.81 12.38 12.15
C ASP A 138 -0.42 12.41 11.21
N LEU A 139 -0.18 12.56 9.91
CA LEU A 139 -1.23 12.50 8.88
C LEU A 139 -1.56 11.07 8.44
N GLY A 140 -0.86 10.07 8.99
CA GLY A 140 -1.09 8.65 8.69
C GLY A 140 -0.32 8.12 7.48
N TYR A 141 0.57 8.91 6.86
CA TYR A 141 1.46 8.40 5.80
C TYR A 141 2.58 7.56 6.43
N TRP A 142 2.50 6.26 6.22
CA TRP A 142 3.37 5.32 6.91
C TRP A 142 4.78 5.29 6.30
N LEU A 143 5.78 5.39 7.15
CA LEU A 143 7.20 5.36 6.77
C LEU A 143 8.09 4.59 7.78
N GLY A 144 7.45 3.89 8.73
CA GLY A 144 8.17 3.32 9.87
C GLY A 144 8.41 4.39 10.93
N THR A 145 9.54 4.28 11.64
CA THR A 145 9.93 5.24 12.67
C THR A 145 10.63 6.45 12.06
N PRO A 146 10.24 7.69 12.41
CA PRO A 146 10.96 8.90 12.01
C PRO A 146 12.41 8.91 12.55
N ASP A 147 13.38 8.65 11.70
CA ASP A 147 14.80 8.48 12.02
C ASP A 147 15.68 9.67 11.61
N GLY A 148 15.15 10.57 10.78
CA GLY A 148 15.87 11.70 10.22
C GLY A 148 16.67 11.36 8.97
N SER A 149 16.50 10.17 8.39
CA SER A 149 17.13 9.78 7.12
C SER A 149 16.07 9.69 6.01
N TYR A 150 16.26 10.40 4.92
CA TYR A 150 15.34 10.32 3.77
C TYR A 150 15.63 9.04 2.97
N GLY A 151 15.25 7.91 3.55
CA GLY A 151 15.40 6.60 2.97
C GLY A 151 14.22 6.19 2.09
N TYR A 152 14.24 4.91 1.66
CA TYR A 152 13.19 4.34 0.81
C TYR A 152 11.77 4.50 1.38
N LEU A 153 11.56 4.24 2.67
CA LEU A 153 10.24 4.35 3.29
C LEU A 153 9.73 5.79 3.35
N THR A 154 10.63 6.76 3.57
CA THR A 154 10.27 8.19 3.50
C THR A 154 9.86 8.56 2.07
N THR A 155 10.59 8.08 1.05
CA THR A 155 10.22 8.26 -0.36
C THR A 155 8.82 7.69 -0.65
N GLN A 156 8.50 6.49 -0.14
CA GLN A 156 7.19 5.88 -0.31
C GLN A 156 6.07 6.71 0.35
N ALA A 157 6.30 7.26 1.54
CA ALA A 157 5.32 8.12 2.22
C ALA A 157 5.12 9.45 1.49
N VAL A 158 6.20 10.06 0.98
CA VAL A 158 6.12 11.27 0.17
C VAL A 158 5.38 11.03 -1.13
N MET A 159 5.64 9.93 -1.84
CA MET A 159 4.84 9.54 -3.02
C MET A 159 3.36 9.36 -2.67
N ALA A 160 3.04 8.75 -1.53
CA ALA A 160 1.65 8.59 -1.09
C ALA A 160 0.96 9.94 -0.84
N LEU A 161 1.66 10.91 -0.21
CA LEU A 161 1.17 12.28 -0.04
C LEU A 161 0.96 12.97 -1.40
N GLN A 162 1.94 12.89 -2.30
CA GLN A 162 1.85 13.47 -3.65
C GLN A 162 0.64 12.93 -4.42
N LYS A 163 0.43 11.62 -4.36
CA LYS A 163 -0.72 10.93 -4.95
C LYS A 163 -2.04 11.41 -4.35
N ALA A 164 -2.11 11.52 -3.03
CA ALA A 164 -3.30 12.01 -2.32
C ALA A 164 -3.60 13.49 -2.67
N ALA A 165 -2.56 14.29 -2.90
CA ALA A 165 -2.64 15.71 -3.26
C ALA A 165 -2.82 15.97 -4.77
N GLY A 166 -2.76 14.94 -5.63
CA GLY A 166 -2.83 15.09 -7.08
C GLY A 166 -1.58 15.77 -7.69
N LEU A 167 -0.44 15.67 -7.03
CA LEU A 167 0.85 16.23 -7.47
C LEU A 167 1.64 15.25 -8.35
N GLY A 168 2.75 15.75 -8.94
CA GLY A 168 3.78 14.90 -9.53
C GLY A 168 4.32 13.90 -8.51
N ARG A 169 4.55 12.66 -8.95
CA ARG A 169 4.80 11.50 -8.08
C ARG A 169 6.28 11.10 -8.13
N ASP A 170 7.17 12.04 -7.84
CA ASP A 170 8.63 11.90 -7.95
C ASP A 170 9.31 11.44 -6.65
N GLY A 171 8.58 11.49 -5.54
CA GLY A 171 9.14 11.15 -4.22
C GLY A 171 10.10 12.20 -3.68
N VAL A 172 10.15 13.40 -4.26
CA VAL A 172 10.95 14.54 -3.81
C VAL A 172 10.06 15.46 -2.97
N PHE A 173 10.56 15.88 -1.82
CA PHE A 173 9.82 16.79 -0.93
C PHE A 173 10.12 18.25 -1.30
N GLY A 174 9.58 18.69 -2.43
CA GLY A 174 9.68 20.06 -2.93
C GLY A 174 8.59 21.00 -2.38
N PRO A 175 8.54 22.26 -2.87
CA PRO A 175 7.61 23.29 -2.37
C PRO A 175 6.13 22.88 -2.43
N ALA A 176 5.65 22.30 -3.53
CA ALA A 176 4.27 21.86 -3.67
C ALA A 176 3.93 20.72 -2.70
N THR A 177 4.84 19.76 -2.51
CA THR A 177 4.67 18.65 -1.56
C THR A 177 4.67 19.17 -0.12
N ARG A 178 5.52 20.15 0.19
CA ARG A 178 5.54 20.83 1.49
C ARG A 178 4.21 21.52 1.77
N GLN A 179 3.67 22.27 0.81
CA GLN A 179 2.37 22.93 0.95
C GLN A 179 1.26 21.90 1.22
N ALA A 180 1.24 20.78 0.50
CA ALA A 180 0.27 19.70 0.73
C ALA A 180 0.39 19.11 2.16
N LEU A 181 1.62 18.91 2.65
CA LEU A 181 1.88 18.44 4.01
C LEU A 181 1.41 19.44 5.08
N GLN A 182 1.70 20.71 4.89
CA GLN A 182 1.29 21.80 5.79
C GLN A 182 -0.23 21.97 5.81
N SER A 183 -0.88 21.88 4.65
CA SER A 183 -2.35 21.92 4.52
C SER A 183 -3.04 20.68 5.10
N GLY A 184 -2.28 19.67 5.52
CA GLY A 184 -2.84 18.47 6.13
C GLY A 184 -3.61 17.59 5.15
N VAL A 185 -3.20 17.56 3.87
CA VAL A 185 -3.84 16.70 2.85
C VAL A 185 -3.87 15.26 3.35
N ARG A 186 -5.07 14.68 3.36
CA ARG A 186 -5.30 13.31 3.79
C ARG A 186 -6.50 12.72 3.04
N PRO A 187 -6.39 11.52 2.44
CA PRO A 187 -7.52 10.88 1.81
C PRO A 187 -8.58 10.49 2.84
N GLN A 188 -9.84 10.52 2.42
CA GLN A 188 -10.96 10.01 3.20
C GLN A 188 -11.33 8.61 2.72
N SER A 189 -11.92 7.80 3.63
CA SER A 189 -12.55 6.54 3.26
C SER A 189 -13.75 6.79 2.34
N ARG A 190 -13.89 5.98 1.29
CA ARG A 190 -15.04 6.02 0.39
C ARG A 190 -16.15 5.07 0.80
N VAL A 191 -15.80 3.98 1.48
CA VAL A 191 -16.71 2.89 1.77
C VAL A 191 -17.17 2.92 3.22
N GLY A 192 -16.34 3.47 4.11
CA GLY A 192 -16.57 3.41 5.54
C GLY A 192 -16.24 2.02 6.12
N GLY A 193 -16.65 1.78 7.37
CA GLY A 193 -16.41 0.49 8.03
C GLY A 193 -14.95 0.26 8.44
N THR A 194 -14.52 -1.00 8.41
CA THR A 194 -13.15 -1.43 8.73
C THR A 194 -12.64 -2.38 7.66
N GLY A 195 -11.46 -2.12 7.12
CA GLY A 195 -10.85 -2.92 6.07
C GLY A 195 -9.75 -2.18 5.32
N ILE A 196 -9.45 -2.68 4.14
CA ILE A 196 -8.50 -2.07 3.21
C ILE A 196 -9.27 -1.46 2.04
N GLU A 197 -8.90 -0.26 1.67
CA GLU A 197 -9.35 0.37 0.43
C GLU A 197 -8.17 0.57 -0.53
N ILE A 198 -8.35 0.23 -1.80
CA ILE A 198 -7.34 0.39 -2.86
C ILE A 198 -7.89 1.36 -3.89
N ASP A 199 -7.39 2.58 -3.88
CA ASP A 199 -7.68 3.61 -4.87
C ASP A 199 -6.73 3.43 -6.07
N LYS A 200 -7.25 2.85 -7.16
CA LYS A 200 -6.48 2.59 -8.38
C LYS A 200 -6.12 3.85 -9.15
N VAL A 201 -6.93 4.89 -9.04
CA VAL A 201 -6.69 6.15 -9.75
C VAL A 201 -5.52 6.89 -9.10
N ARG A 202 -5.54 6.99 -7.78
CA ARG A 202 -4.46 7.62 -7.04
C ARG A 202 -3.28 6.69 -6.81
N GLN A 203 -3.47 5.37 -6.91
CA GLN A 203 -2.44 4.36 -6.58
C GLN A 203 -2.02 4.44 -5.11
N ILE A 204 -2.99 4.52 -4.21
CA ILE A 204 -2.81 4.47 -2.75
C ILE A 204 -3.64 3.34 -2.14
N LEU A 205 -3.12 2.77 -1.07
CA LEU A 205 -3.81 1.79 -0.24
C LEU A 205 -4.07 2.43 1.12
N LEU A 206 -5.33 2.34 1.57
CA LEU A 206 -5.79 2.91 2.83
C LEU A 206 -6.14 1.79 3.81
N VAL A 207 -5.66 1.91 5.04
CA VAL A 207 -6.18 1.13 6.16
C VAL A 207 -7.29 1.95 6.81
N VAL A 208 -8.49 1.38 6.85
CA VAL A 208 -9.68 2.03 7.40
C VAL A 208 -10.12 1.32 8.67
N ARG A 209 -10.44 2.08 9.71
CA ARG A 209 -10.97 1.60 10.98
C ARG A 209 -12.17 2.45 11.39
N GLY A 210 -13.34 1.84 11.51
CA GLY A 210 -14.57 2.56 11.86
C GLY A 210 -14.85 3.76 10.95
N GLY A 211 -14.67 3.61 9.64
CA GLY A 211 -14.88 4.66 8.64
C GLY A 211 -13.75 5.71 8.56
N ARG A 212 -12.71 5.62 9.39
CA ARG A 212 -11.59 6.57 9.40
C ARG A 212 -10.33 5.95 8.79
N VAL A 213 -9.68 6.68 7.91
CA VAL A 213 -8.37 6.28 7.39
C VAL A 213 -7.35 6.42 8.51
N THR A 214 -6.69 5.33 8.89
CA THR A 214 -5.63 5.33 9.92
C THR A 214 -4.24 5.29 9.31
N THR A 215 -4.10 4.67 8.13
CA THR A 215 -2.81 4.51 7.47
C THR A 215 -2.97 4.69 5.96
N VAL A 216 -2.04 5.39 5.35
CA VAL A 216 -1.94 5.62 3.91
C VAL A 216 -0.62 5.07 3.42
N LEU A 217 -0.68 4.19 2.42
CA LEU A 217 0.48 3.56 1.80
C LEU A 217 0.55 3.91 0.31
N ASN A 218 1.77 4.10 -0.21
CA ASN A 218 2.01 4.01 -1.63
C ASN A 218 1.69 2.59 -2.10
N THR A 219 0.98 2.43 -3.21
CA THR A 219 0.75 1.14 -3.86
C THR A 219 0.97 1.23 -5.37
N SER A 220 1.14 0.08 -5.99
CA SER A 220 1.22 -0.09 -7.44
C SER A 220 0.37 -1.30 -7.81
N THR A 221 -0.66 -1.07 -8.63
CA THR A 221 -1.65 -2.07 -9.05
C THR A 221 -1.38 -2.55 -10.48
N GLY A 222 -2.29 -3.35 -11.05
CA GLY A 222 -2.21 -3.86 -12.42
C GLY A 222 -2.03 -2.75 -13.45
N ASN A 223 -1.08 -2.94 -14.40
CA ASN A 223 -0.69 -1.94 -15.40
C ASN A 223 -1.59 -1.92 -16.65
N GLY A 224 -2.52 -2.89 -16.76
CA GLY A 224 -3.43 -2.99 -17.88
C GLY A 224 -2.88 -3.70 -19.13
N GLU A 225 -1.61 -4.08 -19.14
CA GLU A 225 -0.97 -4.77 -20.27
C GLU A 225 -1.40 -6.24 -20.35
N LEU A 226 -1.23 -6.83 -21.53
CA LEU A 226 -1.41 -8.26 -21.72
C LEU A 226 -0.12 -8.99 -21.30
N PHE A 227 -0.30 -10.11 -20.63
CA PHE A 227 0.79 -11.01 -20.24
C PHE A 227 0.36 -12.45 -20.37
N GLU A 228 1.32 -13.35 -20.48
CA GLU A 228 1.07 -14.78 -20.53
C GLU A 228 1.28 -15.41 -19.16
N SER A 229 0.34 -16.26 -18.76
CA SER A 229 0.44 -17.05 -17.52
C SER A 229 -0.25 -18.39 -17.71
N TYR A 230 0.45 -19.49 -17.45
CA TYR A 230 -0.03 -20.87 -17.65
C TYR A 230 -0.56 -21.13 -19.09
N GLY A 231 0.16 -20.61 -20.12
CA GLY A 231 -0.22 -20.77 -21.52
C GLY A 231 -1.49 -19.99 -21.93
N GLN A 232 -1.96 -19.07 -21.10
CA GLN A 232 -3.11 -18.22 -21.37
C GLN A 232 -2.73 -16.75 -21.37
N GLN A 233 -3.22 -16.02 -22.37
CA GLN A 233 -3.09 -14.56 -22.39
C GLN A 233 -4.09 -13.94 -21.42
N ARG A 234 -3.60 -13.08 -20.52
CA ARG A 234 -4.37 -12.38 -19.49
C ARG A 234 -4.07 -10.90 -19.52
N ARG A 235 -4.98 -10.10 -18.98
CA ARG A 235 -4.76 -8.67 -18.79
C ARG A 235 -4.41 -8.36 -17.33
N ALA A 236 -3.39 -7.56 -17.12
CA ALA A 236 -2.86 -7.14 -15.83
C ALA A 236 -3.78 -6.12 -15.14
N VAL A 237 -4.94 -6.53 -14.68
CA VAL A 237 -5.96 -5.66 -14.06
C VAL A 237 -6.13 -6.02 -12.60
N THR A 238 -6.27 -4.99 -11.74
CA THR A 238 -6.83 -5.14 -10.39
C THR A 238 -8.31 -4.80 -10.49
N PRO A 239 -9.23 -5.79 -10.49
CA PRO A 239 -10.66 -5.52 -10.69
C PRO A 239 -11.24 -4.69 -9.55
N ALA A 240 -12.12 -3.72 -9.89
CA ALA A 240 -12.90 -3.01 -8.89
C ALA A 240 -13.93 -3.94 -8.26
N GLY A 241 -14.28 -3.70 -7.00
CA GLY A 241 -15.23 -4.50 -6.24
C GLY A 241 -14.92 -4.57 -4.77
N SER A 242 -15.78 -5.27 -4.03
CA SER A 242 -15.59 -5.58 -2.62
C SER A 242 -15.32 -7.08 -2.47
N TYR A 243 -14.26 -7.38 -1.76
CA TYR A 243 -13.71 -8.73 -1.60
C TYR A 243 -13.41 -9.01 -0.13
N GLN A 244 -13.13 -10.27 0.17
CA GLN A 244 -12.62 -10.68 1.47
C GLN A 244 -11.29 -11.41 1.30
N VAL A 245 -10.39 -11.23 2.25
CA VAL A 245 -9.15 -12.01 2.31
C VAL A 245 -9.52 -13.46 2.58
N PHE A 246 -9.19 -14.36 1.66
CA PHE A 246 -9.53 -15.80 1.79
C PHE A 246 -8.29 -16.69 1.98
N ARG A 247 -7.10 -16.21 1.62
CA ARG A 247 -5.83 -16.96 1.77
C ARG A 247 -4.71 -16.02 2.18
N SER A 248 -3.79 -16.51 2.99
CA SER A 248 -2.58 -15.79 3.39
C SER A 248 -1.39 -16.72 3.50
N VAL A 249 -0.18 -16.20 3.19
CA VAL A 249 1.08 -16.92 3.35
C VAL A 249 2.03 -16.04 4.17
N ASN A 250 2.54 -16.59 5.30
CA ASN A 250 3.50 -15.88 6.15
C ASN A 250 4.93 -16.18 5.70
N GLY A 251 5.38 -15.51 4.66
CA GLY A 251 6.68 -15.71 4.01
C GLY A 251 6.59 -15.42 2.51
N ASN A 252 7.59 -15.85 1.76
CA ASN A 252 7.55 -15.80 0.30
C ASN A 252 6.60 -16.87 -0.25
N ASP A 253 5.69 -16.45 -1.10
CA ASP A 253 4.86 -17.33 -1.92
C ASP A 253 5.37 -17.25 -3.36
N LYS A 254 5.98 -18.34 -3.84
CA LYS A 254 6.57 -18.40 -5.18
C LYS A 254 5.50 -18.68 -6.22
N GLY A 255 5.45 -17.86 -7.24
CA GLY A 255 4.49 -17.99 -8.31
C GLY A 255 5.14 -17.78 -9.69
N PRO A 256 4.41 -18.07 -10.77
CA PRO A 256 4.92 -17.95 -12.15
C PRO A 256 5.28 -16.50 -12.53
N LEU A 257 4.75 -15.52 -11.80
CA LEU A 257 4.97 -14.09 -12.04
C LEU A 257 5.94 -13.46 -11.03
N GLY A 258 6.67 -14.29 -10.29
CA GLY A 258 7.63 -13.89 -9.29
C GLY A 258 7.19 -14.16 -7.85
N ASP A 259 8.05 -13.81 -6.92
CA ASP A 259 7.85 -14.03 -5.49
C ASP A 259 6.99 -12.91 -4.88
N LEU A 260 6.04 -13.31 -4.05
CA LEU A 260 5.17 -12.41 -3.30
C LEU A 260 5.54 -12.48 -1.82
N TRP A 261 5.96 -11.36 -1.23
CA TRP A 261 6.26 -11.30 0.20
C TRP A 261 4.98 -11.18 1.02
N ARG A 262 4.71 -12.17 1.87
CA ARG A 262 3.59 -12.22 2.83
C ARG A 262 2.22 -11.91 2.22
N PRO A 263 1.82 -12.50 1.08
CA PRO A 263 0.60 -12.12 0.37
C PRO A 263 -0.67 -12.38 1.18
N ARG A 264 -1.64 -11.48 1.02
CA ARG A 264 -3.03 -11.60 1.45
C ARG A 264 -3.93 -11.61 0.22
N TYR A 265 -4.36 -12.78 -0.19
CA TYR A 265 -5.16 -12.98 -1.40
C TYR A 265 -6.62 -12.62 -1.14
N PHE A 266 -7.20 -11.83 -2.06
CA PHE A 266 -8.58 -11.37 -1.93
C PHE A 266 -9.43 -11.62 -3.19
N ASN A 267 -8.82 -11.88 -4.35
CA ASN A 267 -9.54 -12.19 -5.59
C ASN A 267 -8.71 -13.15 -6.46
N GLY A 268 -9.04 -14.45 -6.47
CA GLY A 268 -8.28 -15.48 -7.20
C GLY A 268 -6.79 -15.45 -6.86
N GLY A 269 -5.95 -15.18 -7.86
CA GLY A 269 -4.49 -15.00 -7.69
C GLY A 269 -4.07 -13.59 -7.30
N ILE A 270 -5.00 -12.65 -7.10
CA ILE A 270 -4.70 -11.25 -6.79
C ILE A 270 -4.61 -11.05 -5.27
N ALA A 271 -3.52 -10.43 -4.83
CA ALA A 271 -3.22 -10.20 -3.42
C ALA A 271 -2.74 -8.76 -3.16
N VAL A 272 -2.82 -8.32 -1.91
CA VAL A 272 -1.90 -7.31 -1.38
C VAL A 272 -0.65 -8.04 -0.92
N HIS A 273 0.52 -7.57 -1.36
CA HIS A 273 1.79 -8.21 -0.99
C HIS A 273 2.95 -7.21 -0.92
N GLY A 274 3.97 -7.57 -0.18
CA GLY A 274 5.23 -6.82 -0.16
C GLY A 274 6.02 -7.01 -1.44
N ALA A 275 6.71 -5.95 -1.84
CA ALA A 275 7.65 -5.94 -2.95
C ALA A 275 8.88 -5.10 -2.62
N ALA A 276 10.03 -5.47 -3.16
CA ALA A 276 11.26 -4.72 -2.98
C ALA A 276 11.19 -3.33 -3.65
N SER A 277 10.39 -3.21 -4.72
CA SER A 277 10.16 -1.96 -5.43
C SER A 277 8.67 -1.71 -5.64
N VAL A 278 8.21 -0.51 -5.27
CA VAL A 278 6.83 -0.05 -5.46
C VAL A 278 6.88 1.29 -6.19
N PRO A 279 6.74 1.31 -7.51
CA PRO A 279 6.80 2.53 -8.30
C PRO A 279 5.60 3.45 -8.03
N ALA A 280 5.68 4.66 -8.55
CA ALA A 280 4.62 5.66 -8.41
C ALA A 280 3.40 5.41 -9.31
N TYR A 281 3.50 4.48 -10.25
CA TYR A 281 2.52 4.16 -11.30
C TYR A 281 2.11 2.67 -11.24
N PRO A 282 1.03 2.27 -11.91
CA PRO A 282 0.65 0.86 -12.04
C PRO A 282 1.74 0.06 -12.77
N ALA A 283 2.20 -1.05 -12.19
CA ALA A 283 3.30 -1.86 -12.72
C ALA A 283 3.19 -3.36 -12.36
N SER A 284 2.07 -3.80 -11.79
CA SER A 284 1.88 -5.21 -11.45
C SER A 284 1.04 -5.95 -12.50
N HIS A 285 0.98 -7.27 -12.40
CA HIS A 285 0.09 -8.11 -13.19
C HIS A 285 -1.34 -8.21 -12.62
N GLY A 286 -1.67 -7.41 -11.59
CA GLY A 286 -2.99 -7.38 -10.96
C GLY A 286 -2.96 -7.25 -9.44
N CYS A 287 -1.91 -7.69 -8.78
CA CYS A 287 -1.73 -7.52 -7.34
C CYS A 287 -1.55 -6.04 -6.95
N ALA A 288 -1.88 -5.70 -5.70
CA ALA A 288 -1.54 -4.42 -5.10
C ALA A 288 -0.22 -4.55 -4.32
N ARG A 289 0.85 -3.94 -4.84
CA ARG A 289 2.17 -3.95 -4.21
C ARG A 289 2.27 -2.88 -3.15
N VAL A 290 2.84 -3.21 -2.00
CA VAL A 290 3.34 -2.28 -0.99
C VAL A 290 4.79 -2.61 -0.66
N SER A 291 5.53 -1.75 0.05
CA SER A 291 6.90 -2.12 0.47
C SER A 291 6.88 -3.35 1.40
N ASN A 292 7.94 -4.15 1.40
CA ASN A 292 8.03 -5.32 2.30
C ASN A 292 7.79 -4.91 3.76
N ALA A 293 8.40 -3.82 4.22
CA ALA A 293 8.23 -3.32 5.57
C ALA A 293 6.79 -2.86 5.86
N ALA A 294 6.09 -2.26 4.87
CA ALA A 294 4.67 -1.94 5.02
C ALA A 294 3.81 -3.20 5.12
N MET A 295 4.14 -4.23 4.33
CA MET A 295 3.44 -5.52 4.42
C MET A 295 3.68 -6.21 5.77
N ASP A 296 4.89 -6.12 6.31
CA ASP A 296 5.23 -6.63 7.65
C ASP A 296 4.40 -5.91 8.73
N MET A 297 4.22 -4.59 8.62
CA MET A 297 3.35 -3.82 9.49
C MET A 297 1.88 -4.26 9.37
N LEU A 298 1.37 -4.42 8.13
CA LEU A 298 -0.01 -4.89 7.90
C LEU A 298 -0.27 -6.26 8.55
N TRP A 299 0.74 -7.14 8.54
CA TRP A 299 0.70 -8.44 9.21
C TRP A 299 0.77 -8.30 10.74
N ALA A 300 1.75 -7.57 11.27
CA ALA A 300 1.97 -7.41 12.70
C ALA A 300 0.75 -6.79 13.41
N GLN A 301 0.07 -5.86 12.75
CA GLN A 301 -1.12 -5.18 13.28
C GLN A 301 -2.44 -5.86 12.86
N ASN A 302 -2.36 -7.01 12.17
CA ASN A 302 -3.49 -7.77 11.68
C ASN A 302 -4.54 -6.92 10.94
N HIS A 303 -4.07 -6.05 10.04
CA HIS A 303 -4.96 -5.17 9.26
C HIS A 303 -5.75 -5.90 8.18
N MET A 304 -5.33 -7.10 7.79
CA MET A 304 -5.92 -7.93 6.74
C MET A 304 -6.15 -9.38 7.20
N PRO A 305 -6.96 -9.63 8.24
CA PRO A 305 -7.25 -11.01 8.67
C PRO A 305 -7.99 -11.78 7.58
N ILE A 306 -8.03 -13.11 7.67
CA ILE A 306 -8.95 -13.92 6.86
C ILE A 306 -10.37 -13.43 7.13
N GLY A 307 -11.18 -13.25 6.07
CA GLY A 307 -12.50 -12.62 6.12
C GLY A 307 -12.46 -11.09 6.14
N GLY A 308 -11.28 -10.47 6.26
CA GLY A 308 -11.12 -9.02 6.26
C GLY A 308 -11.51 -8.40 4.90
N LEU A 309 -12.22 -7.27 4.95
CA LEU A 309 -12.73 -6.58 3.77
C LEU A 309 -11.60 -5.88 2.99
N VAL A 310 -11.64 -6.04 1.66
CA VAL A 310 -10.79 -5.32 0.70
C VAL A 310 -11.68 -4.72 -0.37
N THR A 311 -11.73 -3.39 -0.46
CA THR A 311 -12.50 -2.69 -1.50
C THR A 311 -11.54 -2.02 -2.48
N VAL A 312 -11.78 -2.26 -3.77
CA VAL A 312 -10.98 -1.73 -4.90
C VAL A 312 -11.86 -0.82 -5.74
N TYR A 313 -11.42 0.41 -6.04
CA TYR A 313 -12.15 1.38 -6.87
C TYR A 313 -11.25 2.25 -7.74
#